data_a5d7d22a01c84c93f0051ae8d4971540
#
_entry.id   a5d7d22a01c84c93f0051ae8d4971540
#
_cell.length_a   1.000
_cell.length_b   1.000
_cell.length_c   1.000
_cell.angle_alpha   90.00
_cell.angle_beta   90.00
_cell.angle_gamma   90.00
#
_symmetry.space_group_name_H-M   'P 1'
#
loop_
_entity.id
_entity.type
_entity.pdbx_description
1 polymer ?
#
loop_
_entity_poly.entity_id
_entity_poly.type
_entity_poly.pdbx_seq_one_letter_code
_entity_poly.pdbx_strand_id
1 'polypeptide(L)'
;NLGLNTELTRAIATAHDIGHSPFGHQGEKILSEISKKYIGKSFWHEKNGLEFVDKIELLEDNLKNKQNLNLTYAVRDGIISHCGEIDENSLKPRDENINLDVYTKPNEYAPYTWEACVVKLADKIAY
;
A
#
# COMPACT_ATOMS: atom_id res chain seq x y z
N ASN A 1 9.21 23.42 -1.62
CA ASN A 1 9.88 22.27 -2.23
C ASN A 1 10.61 21.49 -1.13
N LEU A 2 10.19 20.25 -0.89
CA LEU A 2 10.75 19.40 0.18
C LEU A 2 12.03 18.67 -0.25
N GLY A 3 12.47 18.82 -1.51
CA GLY A 3 13.65 18.12 -2.03
C GLY A 3 13.48 16.60 -2.19
N LEU A 4 12.25 16.10 -2.18
CA LEU A 4 11.93 14.68 -2.33
C LEU A 4 11.87 14.26 -3.81
N ASN A 5 11.95 12.95 -4.04
CA ASN A 5 11.82 12.37 -5.36
C ASN A 5 10.37 12.41 -5.84
N THR A 6 10.08 13.30 -6.80
CA THR A 6 8.72 13.49 -7.31
C THR A 6 8.18 12.30 -8.08
N GLU A 7 9.03 11.54 -8.77
CA GLU A 7 8.60 10.34 -9.52
C GLU A 7 8.22 9.22 -8.55
N LEU A 8 8.98 9.03 -7.47
CA LEU A 8 8.63 8.07 -6.42
C LEU A 8 7.32 8.48 -5.73
N THR A 9 7.17 9.76 -5.37
CA THR A 9 5.94 10.28 -4.77
C THR A 9 4.74 10.04 -5.70
N ARG A 10 4.89 10.33 -7.00
CA ARG A 10 3.85 10.11 -8.01
C ARG A 10 3.48 8.64 -8.14
N ALA A 11 4.48 7.76 -8.21
CA ALA A 11 4.25 6.33 -8.33
C ALA A 11 3.47 5.78 -7.13
N ILE A 12 3.85 6.15 -5.90
CA ILE A 12 3.14 5.76 -4.69
C ILE A 12 1.72 6.33 -4.70
N ALA A 13 1.55 7.63 -4.98
CA ALA A 13 0.25 8.29 -5.02
C ALA A 13 -0.69 7.71 -6.09
N THR A 14 -0.16 7.23 -7.22
CA THR A 14 -0.97 6.57 -8.25
C THR A 14 -1.43 5.19 -7.83
N ALA A 15 -0.62 4.47 -7.06
CA ALA A 15 -0.84 3.06 -6.76
C ALA A 15 -1.44 2.81 -5.37
N HIS A 16 -1.46 3.81 -4.47
CA HIS A 16 -1.80 3.58 -3.06
C HIS A 16 -3.16 2.89 -2.87
N ASP A 17 -4.18 3.30 -3.62
CA ASP A 17 -5.56 2.81 -3.52
C ASP A 17 -5.94 1.72 -4.53
N ILE A 18 -4.97 1.15 -5.27
CA ILE A 18 -5.25 0.15 -6.30
C ILE A 18 -5.95 -1.11 -5.77
N GLY A 19 -5.79 -1.38 -4.49
CA GLY A 19 -6.41 -2.52 -3.82
C GLY A 19 -7.78 -2.23 -3.19
N HIS A 20 -8.33 -1.03 -3.40
CA HIS A 20 -9.57 -0.62 -2.74
C HIS A 20 -10.76 -1.49 -3.17
N SER A 21 -11.62 -1.81 -2.21
CA SER A 21 -12.81 -2.61 -2.46
C SER A 21 -13.91 -1.80 -3.15
N PRO A 22 -14.80 -2.43 -3.94
CA PRO A 22 -16.03 -1.80 -4.38
C PRO A 22 -16.83 -1.26 -3.17
N PHE A 23 -17.46 -0.11 -3.34
CA PHE A 23 -18.24 0.58 -2.31
C PHE A 23 -17.44 1.09 -1.11
N GLY A 24 -16.16 1.37 -1.30
CA GLY A 24 -15.29 2.00 -0.30
C GLY A 24 -15.15 1.18 0.98
N HIS A 25 -15.00 1.85 2.11
CA HIS A 25 -14.81 1.20 3.41
C HIS A 25 -15.99 0.31 3.87
N GLN A 26 -17.20 0.55 3.39
CA GLN A 26 -18.32 -0.36 3.68
C GLN A 26 -18.13 -1.71 2.98
N GLY A 27 -17.71 -1.70 1.72
CA GLY A 27 -17.35 -2.91 0.99
C GLY A 27 -16.19 -3.64 1.63
N GLU A 28 -15.16 -2.91 2.05
CA GLU A 28 -14.00 -3.47 2.77
C GLU A 28 -14.40 -4.20 4.05
N LYS A 29 -15.27 -3.59 4.86
CA LYS A 29 -15.79 -4.22 6.07
C LYS A 29 -16.49 -5.56 5.77
N ILE A 30 -17.36 -5.57 4.77
CA ILE A 30 -18.09 -6.79 4.36
C ILE A 30 -17.09 -7.84 3.84
N LEU A 31 -16.15 -7.46 2.98
CA LEU A 31 -15.12 -8.36 2.48
C LEU A 31 -14.25 -8.91 3.61
N SER A 32 -13.91 -8.09 4.61
CA SER A 32 -13.13 -8.55 5.78
C SER A 32 -13.91 -9.57 6.61
N GLU A 33 -15.20 -9.38 6.81
CA GLU A 33 -16.07 -10.35 7.51
C GLU A 33 -16.16 -11.68 6.77
N ILE A 34 -16.38 -11.62 5.44
CA ILE A 34 -16.41 -12.81 4.58
C ILE A 34 -15.06 -13.52 4.59
N SER A 35 -13.98 -12.79 4.40
CA SER A 35 -12.61 -13.31 4.37
C SER A 35 -12.25 -14.01 5.69
N LYS A 36 -12.56 -13.39 6.82
CA LYS A 36 -12.38 -14.02 8.15
C LYS A 36 -13.15 -15.31 8.28
N LYS A 37 -14.41 -15.33 7.82
CA LYS A 37 -15.28 -16.50 7.93
C LYS A 37 -14.79 -17.69 7.10
N TYR A 38 -14.33 -17.46 5.87
CA TYR A 38 -14.05 -18.53 4.91
C TYR A 38 -12.57 -18.90 4.77
N ILE A 39 -11.67 -17.94 4.98
CA ILE A 39 -10.23 -18.15 4.83
C ILE A 39 -9.41 -17.79 6.09
N GLY A 40 -10.05 -17.36 7.18
CA GLY A 40 -9.41 -17.07 8.45
C GLY A 40 -8.51 -15.83 8.45
N LYS A 41 -8.59 -14.98 7.42
CA LYS A 41 -7.76 -13.76 7.28
C LYS A 41 -8.63 -12.53 7.09
N SER A 42 -8.21 -11.41 7.67
CA SER A 42 -8.85 -10.12 7.40
C SER A 42 -8.49 -9.62 6.02
N PHE A 43 -9.46 -9.05 5.31
CA PHE A 43 -9.21 -8.26 4.12
C PHE A 43 -8.99 -6.79 4.53
N TRP A 44 -8.00 -6.13 3.94
CA TRP A 44 -7.84 -4.68 3.94
C TRP A 44 -7.15 -4.23 2.65
N HIS A 45 -7.50 -3.04 2.18
CA HIS A 45 -7.17 -2.63 0.81
C HIS A 45 -5.68 -2.44 0.55
N GLU A 46 -4.88 -2.03 1.52
CA GLU A 46 -3.44 -1.84 1.36
C GLU A 46 -2.73 -3.18 1.10
N LYS A 47 -3.10 -4.23 1.84
CA LYS A 47 -2.56 -5.57 1.59
C LYS A 47 -3.05 -6.12 0.25
N ASN A 48 -4.30 -5.87 -0.10
CA ASN A 48 -4.85 -6.25 -1.39
C ASN A 48 -4.15 -5.50 -2.53
N GLY A 49 -3.80 -4.22 -2.35
CA GLY A 49 -3.03 -3.44 -3.30
C GLY A 49 -1.65 -4.04 -3.56
N LEU A 50 -0.96 -4.48 -2.50
CA LEU A 50 0.32 -5.16 -2.64
C LEU A 50 0.16 -6.50 -3.39
N GLU A 51 -0.83 -7.32 -3.05
CA GLU A 51 -1.14 -8.56 -3.77
C GLU A 51 -1.47 -8.29 -5.24
N PHE A 52 -2.20 -7.20 -5.52
CA PHE A 52 -2.57 -6.82 -6.88
C PHE A 52 -1.34 -6.56 -7.76
N VAL A 53 -0.41 -5.73 -7.30
CA VAL A 53 0.80 -5.37 -8.07
C VAL A 53 1.84 -6.49 -8.13
N ASP A 54 1.86 -7.37 -7.13
CA ASP A 54 2.84 -8.46 -7.05
C ASP A 54 2.38 -9.74 -7.75
N LYS A 55 1.05 -10.00 -7.84
CA LYS A 55 0.55 -11.33 -8.25
C LYS A 55 -0.61 -11.30 -9.24
N ILE A 56 -1.46 -10.28 -9.22
CA ILE A 56 -2.69 -10.26 -10.02
C ILE A 56 -2.47 -9.54 -11.34
N GLU A 57 -1.93 -8.33 -11.32
CA GLU A 57 -1.63 -7.58 -12.53
C GLU A 57 -0.30 -8.04 -13.12
N LEU A 58 -0.38 -8.68 -14.26
CA LEU A 58 0.78 -9.26 -14.92
C LEU A 58 0.99 -8.62 -16.30
N LEU A 59 2.23 -8.20 -16.55
CA LEU A 59 2.68 -7.72 -17.85
C LEU A 59 3.41 -8.84 -18.61
N GLU A 60 3.36 -8.77 -19.93
CA GLU A 60 4.14 -9.69 -20.77
C GLU A 60 5.54 -9.10 -21.03
N ASP A 61 6.57 -9.92 -20.82
CA ASP A 61 7.93 -9.62 -21.25
C ASP A 61 8.10 -9.82 -22.77
N ASN A 62 9.30 -9.52 -23.29
CA ASN A 62 9.61 -9.68 -24.70
C ASN A 62 9.51 -11.13 -25.20
N LEU A 63 9.50 -12.11 -24.30
CA LEU A 63 9.34 -13.54 -24.58
C LEU A 63 7.91 -14.03 -24.35
N LYS A 64 6.97 -13.11 -24.09
CA LYS A 64 5.56 -13.36 -23.76
C LYS A 64 5.33 -14.16 -22.47
N ASN A 65 6.30 -14.17 -21.56
CA ASN A 65 6.08 -14.68 -20.22
C ASN A 65 5.40 -13.60 -19.37
N LYS A 66 4.45 -14.01 -18.55
CA LYS A 66 3.79 -13.11 -17.62
C LYS A 66 4.68 -12.84 -16.41
N GLN A 67 4.93 -11.57 -16.18
CA GLN A 67 5.74 -11.05 -15.07
C GLN A 67 4.88 -10.08 -14.25
N ASN A 68 5.12 -9.99 -12.94
CA ASN A 68 4.51 -8.94 -12.13
C ASN A 68 5.02 -7.55 -12.57
N LEU A 69 4.48 -6.49 -11.98
CA LEU A 69 4.86 -5.11 -12.33
C LEU A 69 6.31 -4.77 -11.97
N ASN A 70 7.01 -5.64 -11.25
CA ASN A 70 8.40 -5.48 -10.81
C ASN A 70 8.65 -4.10 -10.17
N LEU A 71 7.73 -3.65 -9.33
CA LEU A 71 7.85 -2.38 -8.64
C LEU A 71 8.98 -2.41 -7.60
N THR A 72 9.61 -1.26 -7.41
CA THR A 72 10.65 -1.13 -6.38
C THR A 72 10.08 -1.34 -4.98
N TYR A 73 10.93 -1.72 -4.04
CA TYR A 73 10.56 -1.85 -2.64
C TYR A 73 9.88 -0.59 -2.09
N ALA A 74 10.42 0.60 -2.41
CA ALA A 74 9.89 1.87 -1.93
C ALA A 74 8.44 2.14 -2.39
N VAL A 75 8.08 1.77 -3.63
CA VAL A 75 6.71 1.89 -4.12
C VAL A 75 5.79 0.89 -3.43
N ARG A 76 6.20 -0.37 -3.35
CA ARG A 76 5.44 -1.45 -2.71
C ARG A 76 5.20 -1.17 -1.22
N ASP A 77 6.23 -0.66 -0.54
CA ASP A 77 6.11 -0.20 0.84
C ASP A 77 5.13 0.96 0.98
N GLY A 78 5.21 1.95 0.09
CA GLY A 78 4.26 3.06 0.07
C GLY A 78 2.81 2.61 -0.11
N ILE A 79 2.56 1.57 -0.92
CA ILE A 79 1.23 1.00 -1.10
C ILE A 79 0.70 0.40 0.22
N ILE A 80 1.49 -0.38 0.94
CA ILE A 80 1.01 -1.10 2.13
C ILE A 80 0.98 -0.23 3.40
N SER A 81 1.72 0.89 3.43
CA SER A 81 1.90 1.72 4.63
C SER A 81 1.21 3.08 4.59
N HIS A 82 0.46 3.40 3.50
CA HIS A 82 -0.11 4.73 3.33
C HIS A 82 -1.24 5.06 4.31
N CYS A 83 -2.07 4.10 4.68
CA CYS A 83 -3.22 4.31 5.56
C CYS A 83 -2.88 4.40 7.05
N GLY A 84 -3.89 4.79 7.81
CA GLY A 84 -3.90 4.80 9.26
C GLY A 84 -3.62 6.16 9.89
N GLU A 85 -3.77 6.22 11.21
CA GLU A 85 -3.57 7.44 11.95
C GLU A 85 -2.10 7.90 11.89
N ILE A 86 -1.93 9.20 11.81
CA ILE A 86 -0.63 9.83 11.95
C ILE A 86 -0.44 10.08 13.45
N ASP A 87 0.68 9.63 14.00
CA ASP A 87 1.04 9.95 15.39
C ASP A 87 1.11 11.47 15.56
N GLU A 88 0.42 11.99 16.56
CA GLU A 88 0.36 13.42 16.86
C GLU A 88 1.75 14.05 17.05
N ASN A 89 2.75 13.26 17.42
CA ASN A 89 4.09 13.74 17.72
C ASN A 89 5.06 13.74 16.53
N SER A 90 4.89 12.87 15.57
CA SER A 90 5.70 12.90 14.34
C SER A 90 5.28 11.90 13.27
N LEU A 91 5.25 12.36 12.03
CA LEU A 91 5.27 11.49 10.87
C LEU A 91 6.73 11.33 10.42
N LYS A 92 7.32 10.16 10.67
CA LYS A 92 8.69 9.84 10.27
C LYS A 92 8.74 8.50 9.55
N PRO A 93 9.60 8.37 8.53
CA PRO A 93 9.87 7.05 7.97
C PRO A 93 10.57 6.16 9.01
N ARG A 94 10.41 4.85 8.90
CA ARG A 94 11.22 3.91 9.67
C ARG A 94 12.63 3.82 9.11
N ASP A 95 13.58 3.43 9.97
CA ASP A 95 15.01 3.40 9.61
C ASP A 95 15.39 2.16 8.78
N GLU A 96 14.65 1.05 8.93
CA GLU A 96 14.99 -0.22 8.30
C GLU A 96 13.91 -0.69 7.32
N ASN A 97 14.33 -1.39 6.26
CA ASN A 97 13.40 -2.15 5.44
C ASN A 97 12.96 -3.41 6.18
N ILE A 98 11.76 -3.87 5.88
CA ILE A 98 11.17 -5.08 6.43
C ILE A 98 10.61 -5.95 5.30
N ASN A 99 10.42 -7.24 5.57
CA ASN A 99 9.63 -8.05 4.66
C ASN A 99 8.16 -7.57 4.70
N LEU A 100 7.62 -7.13 3.56
CA LEU A 100 6.25 -6.60 3.50
C LEU A 100 5.17 -7.66 3.76
N ASP A 101 5.52 -8.95 3.73
CA ASP A 101 4.60 -10.03 4.08
C ASP A 101 4.27 -10.10 5.57
N VAL A 102 5.13 -9.49 6.43
CA VAL A 102 4.92 -9.51 7.89
C VAL A 102 3.74 -8.68 8.37
N TYR A 103 3.21 -7.77 7.54
CA TYR A 103 2.03 -6.99 7.89
C TYR A 103 0.83 -7.88 8.18
N THR A 104 0.28 -7.75 9.38
CA THR A 104 -0.91 -8.49 9.86
C THR A 104 -2.15 -7.62 9.94
N LYS A 105 -1.98 -6.31 9.97
CA LYS A 105 -3.04 -5.31 10.06
C LYS A 105 -2.64 -3.99 9.40
N PRO A 106 -3.61 -3.14 9.04
CA PRO A 106 -3.32 -1.78 8.58
C PRO A 106 -2.51 -0.97 9.61
N ASN A 107 -1.70 -0.04 9.13
CA ASN A 107 -0.91 0.90 9.95
C ASN A 107 0.00 0.24 11.01
N GLU A 108 0.50 -0.97 10.73
CA GLU A 108 1.34 -1.71 11.69
C GLU A 108 2.75 -1.13 11.76
N TYR A 109 3.27 -0.62 10.64
CA TYR A 109 4.60 -0.02 10.55
C TYR A 109 4.53 1.34 9.86
N ALA A 110 5.41 2.26 10.27
CA ALA A 110 5.59 3.54 9.59
C ALA A 110 6.07 3.32 8.14
N PRO A 111 5.78 4.24 7.21
CA PRO A 111 6.36 4.19 5.86
C PRO A 111 7.89 4.17 5.88
N TYR A 112 8.50 3.60 4.86
CA TYR A 112 9.97 3.51 4.76
C TYR A 112 10.61 4.80 4.20
N THR A 113 9.87 5.58 3.40
CA THR A 113 10.40 6.78 2.75
C THR A 113 9.63 8.03 3.13
N TRP A 114 10.28 9.19 3.02
CA TRP A 114 9.60 10.48 3.18
C TRP A 114 8.53 10.72 2.12
N GLU A 115 8.73 10.21 0.90
CA GLU A 115 7.75 10.25 -0.18
C GLU A 115 6.46 9.53 0.21
N ALA A 116 6.58 8.34 0.79
CA ALA A 116 5.43 7.60 1.30
C ALA A 116 4.76 8.31 2.49
N CYS A 117 5.53 8.96 3.36
CA CYS A 117 4.98 9.81 4.42
C CYS A 117 4.17 10.99 3.85
N VAL A 118 4.67 11.61 2.77
CA VAL A 118 3.94 12.71 2.10
C VAL A 118 2.64 12.22 1.49
N VAL A 119 2.65 11.06 0.83
CA VAL A 119 1.41 10.46 0.28
C VAL A 119 0.42 10.15 1.38
N LYS A 120 0.85 9.50 2.47
CA LYS A 120 0.02 9.22 3.65
C LYS A 120 -0.62 10.50 4.23
N LEU A 121 0.15 11.57 4.35
CA LEU A 121 -0.36 12.86 4.85
C LEU A 121 -1.35 13.48 3.86
N ALA A 122 -1.04 13.46 2.57
CA ALA A 122 -1.88 14.03 1.53
C ALA A 122 -3.23 13.31 1.43
N ASP A 123 -3.23 11.99 1.49
CA ASP A 123 -4.43 11.16 1.54
C ASP A 123 -5.31 11.51 2.74
N LYS A 124 -4.71 11.59 3.94
CA LYS A 124 -5.42 11.98 5.17
C LYS A 124 -6.05 13.39 5.08
N ILE A 125 -5.41 14.32 4.39
CA ILE A 125 -5.94 15.69 4.19
C ILE A 125 -7.08 15.70 3.17
N ALA A 126 -6.98 14.87 2.13
CA ALA A 126 -7.99 14.80 1.07
C ALA A 126 -9.29 14.13 1.52
N TYR A 127 -9.23 13.30 2.54
CA TYR A 127 -10.36 12.55 3.09
C TYR A 127 -11.08 13.36 4.18
#